data_0c5da5039a40f450ae60ef215917b54d
#
_entry.id   0c5da5039a40f450ae60ef215917b54d
#
_cell.length_a   1.000
_cell.length_b   1.000
_cell.length_c   1.000
_cell.angle_alpha   90.00
_cell.angle_beta   90.00
_cell.angle_gamma   90.00
#
_symmetry.space_group_name_H-M   'P 1'
#
loop_
_entity.id
_entity.type
_entity.pdbx_description
1 polymer ?
#
loop_
_entity_poly.entity_id
_entity_poly.type
_entity_poly.pdbx_seq_one_letter_code
_entity_poly.pdbx_strand_id
1 'polypeptide(L)' 'MPDWKPHIRSRLASLRLSSVRENEIIEELSQHLEDRWRELVADGASEDDATKLALAGFREGDLLARGLAPLR' A
#
# COMPACT_ATOMS: atom_id res chain seq x y z
N MET A 1 -13.74 -4.82 4.40
CA MET A 1 -12.42 -4.66 3.83
C MET A 1 -12.11 -3.20 3.62
N PRO A 2 -10.92 -2.74 4.03
CA PRO A 2 -10.62 -1.32 3.91
C PRO A 2 -10.49 -0.88 2.46
N ASP A 3 -10.70 0.38 2.24
CA ASP A 3 -10.55 0.95 0.92
C ASP A 3 -9.14 1.51 0.82
N TRP A 4 -8.29 0.79 0.14
CA TRP A 4 -6.88 1.16 0.03
C TRP A 4 -6.60 2.23 -1.00
N LYS A 5 -7.46 2.33 -1.99
CA LYS A 5 -7.17 3.16 -3.16
C LYS A 5 -6.98 4.63 -2.84
N PRO A 6 -7.82 5.25 -2.01
CA PRO A 6 -7.59 6.66 -1.71
C PRO A 6 -6.27 6.90 -1.00
N HIS A 7 -5.87 5.97 -0.15
CA HIS A 7 -4.59 6.10 0.54
C HIS A 7 -3.43 6.03 -0.42
N ILE A 8 -3.49 5.09 -1.34
CA ILE A 8 -2.44 4.92 -2.32
C ILE A 8 -2.38 6.12 -3.25
N ARG A 9 -3.54 6.57 -3.71
CA ARG A 9 -3.58 7.70 -4.61
C ARG A 9 -2.98 8.95 -3.98
N SER A 10 -3.26 9.15 -2.71
CA SER A 10 -2.71 10.27 -1.99
C SER A 10 -1.19 10.24 -1.96
N ARG A 11 -0.63 9.05 -1.78
CA ARG A 11 0.82 8.92 -1.78
C ARG A 11 1.41 9.13 -3.17
N LEU A 12 0.75 8.63 -4.19
CA LEU A 12 1.26 8.73 -5.55
C LEU A 12 1.12 10.12 -6.13
N ALA A 13 0.25 10.92 -5.57
CA ALA A 13 0.03 12.26 -6.09
C ALA A 13 1.33 13.06 -6.15
N SER A 14 2.22 12.82 -5.21
CA SER A 14 3.47 13.57 -5.18
C SER A 14 4.47 13.07 -6.22
N LEU A 15 4.20 11.95 -6.86
CA LEU A 15 5.13 11.38 -7.84
C LEU A 15 4.84 11.81 -9.26
N ARG A 16 3.73 12.46 -9.49
CA ARG A 16 3.38 12.99 -10.81
C ARG A 16 3.38 11.95 -11.90
N LEU A 17 2.73 10.84 -11.65
CA LEU A 17 2.65 9.78 -12.63
C LEU A 17 1.53 10.05 -13.61
N SER A 18 1.63 9.45 -14.80
CA SER A 18 0.52 9.51 -15.75
C SER A 18 -0.66 8.75 -15.18
N SER A 19 -1.86 9.03 -15.66
CA SER A 19 -3.05 8.37 -15.15
C SER A 19 -3.00 6.87 -15.34
N VAL A 20 -2.52 6.42 -16.49
CA VAL A 20 -2.46 4.99 -16.76
C VAL A 20 -1.51 4.32 -15.77
N ARG A 21 -0.35 4.90 -15.61
CA ARG A 21 0.64 4.36 -14.71
C ARG A 21 0.14 4.36 -13.28
N GLU A 22 -0.48 5.45 -12.90
CA GLU A 22 -1.01 5.59 -11.56
C GLU A 22 -2.04 4.50 -11.27
N ASN A 23 -2.94 4.26 -12.19
CA ASN A 23 -3.96 3.23 -12.02
C ASN A 23 -3.34 1.85 -11.87
N GLU A 24 -2.33 1.55 -12.66
CA GLU A 24 -1.65 0.27 -12.58
C GLU A 24 -1.03 0.06 -11.21
N ILE A 25 -0.37 1.10 -10.72
CA ILE A 25 0.28 1.02 -9.42
C ILE A 25 -0.75 0.90 -8.31
N ILE A 26 -1.85 1.64 -8.41
CA ILE A 26 -2.89 1.57 -7.42
C ILE A 26 -3.45 0.15 -7.32
N GLU A 27 -3.69 -0.47 -8.46
CA GLU A 27 -4.21 -1.84 -8.47
C GLU A 27 -3.23 -2.79 -7.81
N GLU A 28 -1.97 -2.66 -8.17
CA GLU A 28 -0.95 -3.54 -7.66
C GLU A 28 -0.76 -3.39 -6.16
N LEU A 29 -0.64 -2.15 -5.72
CA LEU A 29 -0.44 -1.88 -4.31
C LEU A 29 -1.66 -2.22 -3.48
N SER A 30 -2.86 -2.01 -4.04
CA SER A 30 -4.08 -2.44 -3.36
C SER A 30 -4.05 -3.92 -3.07
N GLN A 31 -3.60 -4.69 -4.04
CA GLN A 31 -3.53 -6.13 -3.88
C GLN A 31 -2.56 -6.50 -2.76
N HIS A 32 -1.41 -5.85 -2.73
CA HIS A 32 -0.43 -6.11 -1.69
C HIS A 32 -0.97 -5.77 -0.31
N LEU A 33 -1.63 -4.63 -0.19
CA LEU A 33 -2.18 -4.21 1.08
C LEU A 33 -3.27 -5.16 1.54
N GLU A 34 -4.08 -5.62 0.60
CA GLU A 34 -5.14 -6.57 0.90
C GLU A 34 -4.55 -7.87 1.44
N ASP A 35 -3.53 -8.37 0.78
CA ASP A 35 -2.88 -9.61 1.21
C ASP A 35 -2.29 -9.45 2.60
N ARG A 36 -1.62 -8.34 2.83
CA ARG A 36 -1.03 -8.08 4.12
C ARG A 36 -2.08 -7.97 5.21
N TRP A 37 -3.16 -7.27 4.90
CA TRP A 37 -4.25 -7.09 5.84
C TRP A 37 -4.84 -8.45 6.24
N ARG A 38 -5.04 -9.30 5.27
CA ARG A 38 -5.59 -10.63 5.53
C ARG A 38 -4.68 -11.45 6.43
N GLU A 39 -3.39 -11.35 6.19
CA GLU A 39 -2.42 -12.05 7.03
C GLU A 39 -2.50 -11.56 8.47
N LEU A 40 -2.58 -10.26 8.64
CA LEU A 40 -2.62 -9.70 9.97
C LEU A 40 -3.88 -10.10 10.72
N VAL A 41 -5.01 -10.08 10.03
CA VAL A 41 -6.26 -10.51 10.65
C VAL A 41 -6.19 -11.99 11.01
N ALA A 42 -5.63 -12.79 10.13
CA ALA A 42 -5.48 -14.22 10.39
C ALA A 42 -4.60 -14.48 11.60
N ASP A 43 -3.63 -13.59 11.84
CA ASP A 43 -2.74 -13.71 12.98
C ASP A 43 -3.35 -13.19 14.29
N GLY A 44 -4.56 -12.68 14.23
CA GLY A 44 -5.24 -12.24 15.43
C GLY A 44 -5.43 -10.75 15.59
N ALA A 45 -4.97 -9.96 14.63
CA ALA A 45 -5.16 -8.52 14.72
C ALA A 45 -6.60 -8.17 14.45
N SER A 46 -7.10 -7.11 15.09
CA SER A 46 -8.42 -6.63 14.74
C SER A 46 -8.37 -6.00 13.36
N GLU A 47 -9.52 -5.80 12.76
CA GLU A 47 -9.57 -5.19 11.44
C GLU A 47 -8.95 -3.80 11.46
N ASP A 48 -9.21 -3.04 12.50
CA ASP A 48 -8.62 -1.72 12.64
C ASP A 48 -7.12 -1.76 12.76
N ASP A 49 -6.62 -2.64 13.59
CA ASP A 49 -5.18 -2.77 13.77
C ASP A 49 -4.51 -3.26 12.50
N ALA A 50 -5.13 -4.21 11.84
CA ALA A 50 -4.60 -4.72 10.58
C ALA A 50 -4.51 -3.62 9.55
N THR A 51 -5.52 -2.77 9.48
CA THR A 51 -5.52 -1.64 8.56
C THR A 51 -4.37 -0.69 8.86
N LYS A 52 -4.20 -0.36 10.12
CA LYS A 52 -3.13 0.55 10.51
C LYS A 52 -1.76 -0.02 10.23
N LEU A 53 -1.58 -1.29 10.52
CA LEU A 53 -0.29 -1.93 10.31
C LEU A 53 0.03 -2.06 8.82
N ALA A 54 -0.97 -2.41 8.03
CA ALA A 54 -0.74 -2.51 6.60
C ALA A 54 -0.38 -1.16 6.00
N LEU A 55 -1.07 -0.12 6.41
CA LEU A 55 -0.78 1.21 5.90
C LEU A 55 0.56 1.73 6.38
N ALA A 56 0.94 1.39 7.59
CA ALA A 56 2.24 1.81 8.09
C ALA A 56 3.37 1.16 7.28
N GLY A 57 3.21 -0.11 6.95
CA GLY A 57 4.19 -0.78 6.12
C GLY A 57 4.28 -0.17 4.73
N PHE A 58 3.13 0.16 4.16
CA PHE A 58 3.10 0.79 2.86
C PHE A 58 3.82 2.13 2.89
N ARG A 59 3.57 2.94 3.90
CA ARG A 59 4.16 4.27 3.97
C ARG A 59 5.67 4.24 4.13
N GLU A 60 6.18 3.25 4.81
CA GLU A 60 7.59 3.24 5.14
C GLU A 60 8.42 2.30 4.31
N GLY A 61 7.80 1.30 3.73
CA GLY A 61 8.58 0.28 3.09
C GLY A 61 8.25 0.01 1.66
N ASP A 62 6.96 -0.02 1.35
CA ASP A 62 6.57 -0.51 0.05
C ASP A 62 7.09 0.30 -1.11
N LEU A 63 6.99 1.61 -1.05
CA LEU A 63 7.44 2.43 -2.16
C LEU A 63 8.93 2.29 -2.37
N LEU A 64 9.67 2.27 -1.29
CA LEU A 64 11.12 2.11 -1.39
C LEU A 64 11.48 0.74 -1.92
N ALA A 65 10.80 -0.26 -1.42
CA ALA A 65 11.10 -1.61 -1.84
C ALA A 65 10.76 -1.85 -3.29
N ARG A 66 9.88 -1.04 -3.85
CA ARG A 66 9.46 -1.28 -5.19
C ARG A 66 10.25 -0.52 -6.22
N GLY A 67 11.39 -0.10 -5.91
CA GLY A 67 12.24 0.44 -6.91
C GLY A 67 12.63 1.84 -6.75
N LEU A 68 12.12 2.46 -5.77
CA LEU A 68 12.60 3.76 -5.44
C LEU A 68 13.76 3.67 -4.50
N ALA A 69 14.05 2.51 -4.01
CA ALA A 69 15.12 2.31 -3.08
C ALA A 69 16.40 2.53 -3.76
N PRO A 70 17.22 3.25 -3.20
CA PRO A 70 18.46 3.47 -3.78
C PRO A 70 19.20 2.29 -3.58
N LEU A 71 19.84 1.96 -4.03
CA LEU A 71 20.47 0.99 -3.82
C LEU A 71 21.29 1.10 -2.98
N ARG A 72 21.68 1.15 -2.33
CA ARG A 72 22.43 1.25 -1.45
C ARG A 72 23.15 0.85 -1.49
#